data_faa9bc93ae0a9417696719379aabf0ce
#
_entry.id   faa9bc93ae0a9417696719379aabf0ce
#
_cell.length_a   1.000
_cell.length_b   1.000
_cell.length_c   1.000
_cell.angle_alpha   90.00
_cell.angle_beta   90.00
_cell.angle_gamma   90.00
#
_symmetry.space_group_name_H-M   'P 1'
#
loop_
_entity.id
_entity.type
_entity.pdbx_description
1 polymer ?
#
loop_
_entity_poly.entity_id
_entity_poly.type
_entity_poly.pdbx_seq_one_letter_code
_entity_poly.pdbx_strand_id
1 'polypeptide(L)'
;MYKVFVNDKPLFLTNEIAKETDFQLFLLESVDIEQLIVKMFNNKIQKANLYHPDEKEILKKVKEKIPVNKAGGGLVYNKKGEVLFIFRNGKWDLPKGGIEKGEEISETALREVEEETGVSNLVIRRKLQKTYHIFKRNGRYKLKVTHWFEMKTNFEGTPIAQANEGIEKALWLNPEQVNEALKNSFENIKLLFEEEKLLK
;
A
#
# COMPACT_ATOMS: atom_id res chain seq x y z
N MET A 1 13.66 -8.25 5.72
CA MET A 1 12.28 -8.81 5.82
C MET A 1 11.29 -7.87 5.11
N TYR A 2 10.33 -8.41 4.33
CA TYR A 2 9.27 -7.62 3.70
C TYR A 2 7.91 -8.06 4.20
N LYS A 3 7.02 -7.11 4.46
CA LYS A 3 5.62 -7.35 4.85
C LYS A 3 4.72 -7.13 3.64
N VAL A 4 4.09 -8.18 3.18
CA VAL A 4 3.14 -8.19 2.07
C VAL A 4 1.76 -8.45 2.64
N PHE A 5 0.74 -7.72 2.20
CA PHE A 5 -0.64 -7.99 2.62
C PHE A 5 -1.41 -8.72 1.54
N VAL A 6 -2.12 -9.76 1.94
CA VAL A 6 -3.04 -10.52 1.10
C VAL A 6 -4.45 -10.34 1.69
N ASN A 7 -5.22 -9.42 1.11
CA ASN A 7 -6.53 -9.03 1.67
C ASN A 7 -6.44 -8.71 3.18
N ASP A 8 -5.56 -7.78 3.54
CA ASP A 8 -5.21 -7.36 4.91
C ASP A 8 -4.55 -8.42 5.81
N LYS A 9 -4.30 -9.64 5.31
CA LYS A 9 -3.59 -10.68 6.05
C LYS A 9 -2.09 -10.59 5.80
N PRO A 10 -1.24 -10.63 6.84
CA PRO A 10 0.19 -10.52 6.67
C PRO A 10 0.81 -11.80 6.09
N LEU A 11 1.59 -11.62 5.04
CA LEU A 11 2.54 -12.57 4.47
C LEU A 11 3.95 -11.98 4.62
N PHE A 12 4.74 -12.49 5.55
CA PHE A 12 6.12 -12.06 5.70
C PHE A 12 7.04 -12.80 4.76
N LEU A 13 7.84 -12.04 4.03
CA LEU A 13 8.97 -12.57 3.26
C LEU A 13 10.21 -12.45 4.14
N THR A 14 10.76 -13.59 4.57
CA THR A 14 11.81 -13.64 5.60
C THR A 14 12.89 -14.66 5.30
N ASN A 15 14.10 -14.37 5.76
CA ASN A 15 15.23 -15.30 5.81
C ASN A 15 15.45 -15.88 7.22
N GLU A 16 14.53 -15.60 8.13
CA GLU A 16 14.58 -16.09 9.50
C GLU A 16 13.44 -17.06 9.77
N ILE A 17 13.72 -18.12 10.52
CA ILE A 17 12.73 -19.08 11.02
C ILE A 17 12.55 -18.83 12.50
N ALA A 18 11.43 -18.19 12.87
CA ALA A 18 11.08 -18.01 14.29
C ALA A 18 10.74 -19.35 14.94
N LYS A 19 11.27 -19.59 16.15
CA LYS A 19 11.05 -20.82 16.90
C LYS A 19 9.61 -20.95 17.40
N GLU A 20 9.02 -19.81 17.80
CA GLU A 20 7.64 -19.74 18.28
C GLU A 20 6.91 -18.65 17.50
N THR A 21 5.89 -19.04 16.73
CA THR A 21 5.06 -18.13 15.94
C THR A 21 3.72 -18.78 15.61
N ASP A 22 2.68 -17.97 15.52
CA ASP A 22 1.36 -18.37 14.99
C ASP A 22 1.28 -18.25 13.45
N PHE A 23 2.40 -17.92 12.81
CA PHE A 23 2.51 -17.84 11.35
C PHE A 23 2.84 -19.22 10.77
N GLN A 24 2.08 -19.64 9.74
CA GLN A 24 2.41 -20.85 9.00
C GLN A 24 3.63 -20.61 8.11
N LEU A 25 4.63 -21.48 8.21
CA LEU A 25 5.88 -21.39 7.45
C LEU A 25 5.77 -22.13 6.13
N PHE A 26 6.16 -21.46 5.05
CA PHE A 26 6.28 -22.00 3.70
C PHE A 26 7.66 -21.72 3.14
N LEU A 27 8.23 -22.70 2.42
CA LEU A 27 9.49 -22.52 1.70
C LEU A 27 9.20 -21.97 0.31
N LEU A 28 9.77 -20.81 -0.04
CA LEU A 28 9.53 -20.14 -1.31
C LEU A 28 9.85 -21.00 -2.53
N GLU A 29 10.86 -21.88 -2.43
CA GLU A 29 11.30 -22.73 -3.53
C GLU A 29 10.28 -23.82 -3.89
N SER A 30 9.58 -24.36 -2.89
CA SER A 30 8.69 -25.50 -3.07
C SER A 30 7.19 -25.16 -3.00
N VAL A 31 6.82 -23.97 -2.50
CA VAL A 31 5.42 -23.59 -2.35
C VAL A 31 4.78 -23.25 -3.69
N ASP A 32 3.57 -23.73 -3.89
CA ASP A 32 2.66 -23.17 -4.89
C ASP A 32 2.11 -21.84 -4.33
N ILE A 33 2.72 -20.73 -4.78
CA ILE A 33 2.39 -19.40 -4.26
C ILE A 33 0.96 -18.97 -4.61
N GLU A 34 0.42 -19.41 -5.75
CA GLU A 34 -0.97 -19.10 -6.13
C GLU A 34 -1.95 -19.80 -5.18
N GLN A 35 -1.72 -21.05 -4.86
CA GLN A 35 -2.54 -21.78 -3.90
C GLN A 35 -2.44 -21.20 -2.49
N LEU A 36 -1.24 -20.75 -2.06
CA LEU A 36 -1.06 -20.06 -0.79
C LEU A 36 -1.92 -18.78 -0.76
N ILE A 37 -1.84 -17.95 -1.80
CA ILE A 37 -2.63 -16.72 -1.93
C ILE A 37 -4.13 -17.03 -1.89
N VAL A 38 -4.59 -18.04 -2.65
CA VAL A 38 -6.00 -18.48 -2.64
C VAL A 38 -6.46 -18.87 -1.23
N LYS A 39 -5.65 -19.64 -0.49
CA LYS A 39 -5.97 -20.05 0.89
C LYS A 39 -6.04 -18.83 1.83
N MET A 40 -5.18 -17.86 1.65
CA MET A 40 -5.21 -16.61 2.41
C MET A 40 -6.47 -15.77 2.05
N PHE A 41 -6.80 -15.60 0.77
CA PHE A 41 -8.02 -14.91 0.36
C PHE A 41 -9.28 -15.56 0.92
N ASN A 42 -9.34 -16.89 0.93
CA ASN A 42 -10.48 -17.68 1.42
C ASN A 42 -10.48 -17.88 2.96
N ASN A 43 -9.73 -17.10 3.70
CA ASN A 43 -9.64 -17.15 5.17
C ASN A 43 -9.16 -18.50 5.77
N LYS A 44 -8.59 -19.39 4.95
CA LYS A 44 -8.02 -20.67 5.42
C LYS A 44 -6.66 -20.50 6.09
N ILE A 45 -5.92 -19.45 5.73
CA ILE A 45 -4.65 -19.04 6.32
C ILE A 45 -4.75 -17.58 6.68
N GLN A 46 -4.52 -17.23 7.95
CA GLN A 46 -4.61 -15.86 8.44
C GLN A 46 -3.27 -15.13 8.42
N LYS A 47 -2.17 -15.88 8.64
CA LYS A 47 -0.83 -15.34 8.73
C LYS A 47 0.15 -16.35 8.14
N ALA A 48 1.12 -15.90 7.35
CA ALA A 48 2.11 -16.81 6.76
C ALA A 48 3.50 -16.18 6.71
N ASN A 49 4.52 -17.03 6.88
CA ASN A 49 5.92 -16.73 6.60
C ASN A 49 6.34 -17.46 5.33
N LEU A 50 6.85 -16.71 4.38
CA LEU A 50 7.45 -17.25 3.16
C LEU A 50 8.96 -17.12 3.28
N TYR A 51 9.61 -18.25 3.52
CA TYR A 51 11.03 -18.32 3.83
C TYR A 51 11.88 -18.52 2.57
N HIS A 52 12.98 -17.79 2.51
CA HIS A 52 14.10 -18.04 1.60
C HIS A 52 15.40 -17.66 2.30
N PRO A 53 16.49 -18.47 2.21
CA PRO A 53 17.72 -18.21 2.95
C PRO A 53 18.42 -16.90 2.55
N ASP A 54 18.28 -16.48 1.30
CA ASP A 54 18.84 -15.22 0.81
C ASP A 54 17.77 -14.11 0.81
N GLU A 55 17.94 -13.15 1.73
CA GLU A 55 17.03 -12.01 1.87
C GLU A 55 16.96 -11.14 0.59
N LYS A 56 18.07 -11.01 -0.13
CA LYS A 56 18.15 -10.17 -1.35
C LYS A 56 17.37 -10.78 -2.51
N GLU A 57 17.31 -12.10 -2.58
CA GLU A 57 16.61 -12.81 -3.65
C GLU A 57 15.11 -13.03 -3.36
N ILE A 58 14.68 -13.00 -2.11
CA ILE A 58 13.30 -13.38 -1.74
C ILE A 58 12.24 -12.56 -2.46
N LEU A 59 12.36 -11.24 -2.46
CA LEU A 59 11.39 -10.36 -3.12
C LEU A 59 11.45 -10.46 -4.64
N LYS A 60 12.64 -10.70 -5.22
CA LYS A 60 12.84 -10.90 -6.65
C LYS A 60 12.12 -12.18 -7.10
N LYS A 61 12.35 -13.29 -6.42
CA LYS A 61 11.70 -14.59 -6.71
C LYS A 61 10.18 -14.53 -6.57
N VAL A 62 9.66 -13.80 -5.59
CA VAL A 62 8.21 -13.57 -5.47
C VAL A 62 7.68 -12.80 -6.67
N LYS A 63 8.39 -11.78 -7.15
CA LYS A 63 8.01 -11.00 -8.34
C LYS A 63 8.07 -11.82 -9.64
N GLU A 64 8.89 -12.83 -9.71
CA GLU A 64 8.94 -13.76 -10.86
C GLU A 64 7.72 -14.70 -10.88
N LYS A 65 7.19 -15.04 -9.69
CA LYS A 65 6.04 -15.95 -9.54
C LYS A 65 4.67 -15.24 -9.61
N ILE A 66 4.61 -13.93 -9.34
CA ILE A 66 3.37 -13.14 -9.32
C ILE A 66 3.54 -11.88 -10.18
N PRO A 67 2.63 -11.62 -11.15
CA PRO A 67 2.68 -10.40 -11.96
C PRO A 67 2.70 -9.13 -11.10
N VAL A 68 3.64 -8.25 -11.39
CA VAL A 68 3.84 -7.01 -10.64
C VAL A 68 3.05 -5.86 -11.26
N ASN A 69 2.36 -5.11 -10.42
CA ASN A 69 1.74 -3.84 -10.75
C ASN A 69 2.42 -2.72 -9.94
N LYS A 70 3.11 -1.80 -10.61
CA LYS A 70 3.71 -0.64 -9.94
C LYS A 70 2.67 0.46 -9.79
N ALA A 71 2.70 1.14 -8.66
CA ALA A 71 1.83 2.28 -8.35
C ALA A 71 2.63 3.40 -7.68
N GLY A 72 2.22 4.64 -7.92
CA GLY A 72 2.69 5.82 -7.23
C GLY A 72 1.57 6.41 -6.36
N GLY A 73 1.90 6.94 -5.18
CA GLY A 73 0.92 7.59 -4.32
C GLY A 73 1.54 8.63 -3.38
N GLY A 74 0.69 9.45 -2.79
CA GLY A 74 1.09 10.59 -1.97
C GLY A 74 0.57 10.56 -0.55
N LEU A 75 1.46 10.83 0.41
CA LEU A 75 1.13 11.32 1.73
C LEU A 75 1.23 12.86 1.67
N VAL A 76 0.10 13.52 1.53
CA VAL A 76 0.05 14.96 1.21
C VAL A 76 -0.33 15.77 2.44
N TYR A 77 0.47 16.79 2.74
CA TYR A 77 0.21 17.79 3.79
C TYR A 77 -0.19 19.12 3.19
N ASN A 78 -1.24 19.73 3.73
CA ASN A 78 -1.59 21.13 3.44
C ASN A 78 -0.81 22.11 4.34
N LYS A 79 -1.07 23.43 4.19
CA LYS A 79 -0.42 24.50 5.00
C LYS A 79 -0.72 24.39 6.51
N LYS A 80 -1.83 23.75 6.89
CA LYS A 80 -2.22 23.55 8.30
C LYS A 80 -1.62 22.29 8.92
N GLY A 81 -0.88 21.48 8.13
CA GLY A 81 -0.36 20.19 8.55
C GLY A 81 -1.38 19.07 8.56
N GLU A 82 -2.56 19.29 7.99
CA GLU A 82 -3.57 18.25 7.81
C GLU A 82 -3.15 17.31 6.67
N VAL A 83 -3.54 16.03 6.76
CA VAL A 83 -3.20 14.98 5.81
C VAL A 83 -4.38 14.68 4.89
N LEU A 84 -4.13 14.54 3.60
CA LEU A 84 -5.13 14.15 2.61
C LEU A 84 -5.41 12.66 2.68
N PHE A 85 -6.65 12.30 2.95
CA PHE A 85 -7.16 10.92 2.92
C PHE A 85 -8.29 10.79 1.92
N ILE A 86 -8.42 9.59 1.36
CA ILE A 86 -9.58 9.17 0.57
C ILE A 86 -10.32 8.04 1.29
N PHE A 87 -11.63 7.94 1.07
CA PHE A 87 -12.45 6.84 1.57
C PHE A 87 -13.00 6.06 0.39
N ARG A 88 -12.70 4.75 0.34
CA ARG A 88 -13.15 3.85 -0.73
C ARG A 88 -13.27 2.41 -0.23
N ASN A 89 -14.21 1.67 -0.77
CA ASN A 89 -14.46 0.27 -0.39
C ASN A 89 -14.64 0.10 1.13
N GLY A 90 -15.28 1.06 1.80
CA GLY A 90 -15.54 1.05 3.24
C GLY A 90 -14.31 1.31 4.13
N LYS A 91 -13.16 1.73 3.58
CA LYS A 91 -11.92 1.98 4.31
C LYS A 91 -11.26 3.30 3.92
N TRP A 92 -10.52 3.85 4.85
CA TRP A 92 -9.62 4.97 4.60
C TRP A 92 -8.34 4.52 3.92
N ASP A 93 -7.87 5.30 2.97
CA ASP A 93 -6.69 5.06 2.15
C ASP A 93 -5.98 6.39 1.83
N LEU A 94 -4.79 6.31 1.25
CA LEU A 94 -4.11 7.45 0.65
C LEU A 94 -4.24 7.41 -0.87
N PRO A 95 -4.30 8.56 -1.56
CA PRO A 95 -4.43 8.63 -3.01
C PRO A 95 -3.24 7.99 -3.73
N LYS A 96 -3.51 7.12 -4.71
CA LYS A 96 -2.51 6.34 -5.46
C LYS A 96 -3.11 5.60 -6.63
N GLY A 97 -2.34 5.44 -7.67
CA GLY A 97 -2.76 4.59 -8.77
C GLY A 97 -1.63 4.05 -9.61
N GLY A 98 -1.98 3.43 -10.72
CA GLY A 98 -1.04 2.67 -11.54
C GLY A 98 -0.15 3.56 -12.41
N ILE A 99 1.10 3.12 -12.60
CA ILE A 99 2.00 3.77 -13.54
C ILE A 99 1.51 3.60 -14.98
N GLU A 100 1.53 4.67 -15.75
CA GLU A 100 1.26 4.66 -17.17
C GLU A 100 2.53 4.47 -18.01
N LYS A 101 2.33 4.17 -19.30
CA LYS A 101 3.47 3.92 -20.20
C LYS A 101 4.27 5.20 -20.42
N GLY A 102 5.54 5.16 -20.04
CA GLY A 102 6.48 6.27 -20.22
C GLY A 102 6.54 7.24 -19.02
N GLU A 103 5.74 7.02 -17.99
CA GLU A 103 5.81 7.84 -16.77
C GLU A 103 6.96 7.43 -15.85
N GLU A 104 7.55 8.40 -15.18
CA GLU A 104 8.33 8.17 -13.96
C GLU A 104 7.39 7.98 -12.77
N ILE A 105 7.78 7.15 -11.80
CA ILE A 105 6.91 6.80 -10.66
C ILE A 105 6.55 8.02 -9.77
N SER A 106 7.38 9.05 -9.77
CA SER A 106 7.09 10.32 -9.10
C SER A 106 6.02 11.14 -9.82
N GLU A 107 6.02 11.11 -11.16
CA GLU A 107 4.99 11.75 -11.99
C GLU A 107 3.65 11.05 -11.79
N THR A 108 3.66 9.71 -11.82
CA THR A 108 2.48 8.90 -11.49
C THR A 108 1.88 9.31 -10.15
N ALA A 109 2.72 9.46 -9.10
CA ALA A 109 2.23 9.81 -7.77
C ALA A 109 1.58 11.20 -7.73
N LEU A 110 2.13 12.18 -8.43
CA LEU A 110 1.55 13.53 -8.54
C LEU A 110 0.21 13.49 -9.29
N ARG A 111 0.18 12.86 -10.47
CA ARG A 111 -1.02 12.73 -11.31
C ARG A 111 -2.15 12.03 -10.55
N GLU A 112 -1.88 10.90 -9.92
CA GLU A 112 -2.89 10.14 -9.20
C GLU A 112 -3.48 10.90 -8.01
N VAL A 113 -2.66 11.68 -7.27
CA VAL A 113 -3.18 12.55 -6.21
C VAL A 113 -4.12 13.61 -6.81
N GLU A 114 -3.72 14.26 -7.91
CA GLU A 114 -4.56 15.27 -8.57
C GLU A 114 -5.85 14.68 -9.12
N GLU A 115 -5.79 13.53 -9.80
CA GLU A 115 -6.95 12.86 -10.40
C GLU A 115 -7.94 12.35 -9.34
N GLU A 116 -7.44 11.67 -8.31
CA GLU A 116 -8.29 11.08 -7.27
C GLU A 116 -8.92 12.10 -6.32
N THR A 117 -8.32 13.30 -6.19
CA THR A 117 -8.72 14.26 -5.14
C THR A 117 -8.92 15.72 -5.59
N GLY A 118 -8.57 16.06 -6.82
CA GLY A 118 -8.58 17.45 -7.31
C GLY A 118 -7.56 18.38 -6.63
N VAL A 119 -6.69 17.85 -5.77
CA VAL A 119 -5.67 18.65 -5.06
C VAL A 119 -4.48 18.89 -5.99
N SER A 120 -4.19 20.15 -6.26
CA SER A 120 -3.11 20.60 -7.16
C SER A 120 -1.94 21.25 -6.43
N ASN A 121 -0.96 21.79 -7.18
CA ASN A 121 0.23 22.46 -6.66
C ASN A 121 1.05 21.59 -5.71
N LEU A 122 1.17 20.32 -6.04
CA LEU A 122 1.87 19.31 -5.26
C LEU A 122 3.38 19.43 -5.43
N VAL A 123 4.12 19.39 -4.33
CA VAL A 123 5.58 19.36 -4.31
C VAL A 123 6.06 18.16 -3.53
N ILE A 124 6.75 17.24 -4.19
CA ILE A 124 7.40 16.08 -3.54
C ILE A 124 8.53 16.58 -2.62
N ARG A 125 8.55 16.11 -1.39
CA ARG A 125 9.58 16.42 -0.38
C ARG A 125 10.60 15.30 -0.25
N ARG A 126 10.13 14.05 -0.14
CA ARG A 126 10.99 12.86 -0.05
C ARG A 126 10.24 11.60 -0.47
N LYS A 127 11.00 10.55 -0.77
CA LYS A 127 10.46 9.19 -0.91
C LYS A 127 10.21 8.59 0.47
N LEU A 128 9.12 7.82 0.57
CA LEU A 128 8.76 7.04 1.73
C LEU A 128 8.98 5.54 1.47
N GLN A 129 8.76 4.72 2.50
CA GLN A 129 8.78 3.27 2.40
C GLN A 129 7.76 2.76 1.37
N LYS A 130 8.14 1.70 0.66
CA LYS A 130 7.22 1.01 -0.26
C LYS A 130 6.31 0.09 0.51
N THR A 131 5.07 -0.03 0.06
CA THR A 131 4.15 -1.04 0.55
C THR A 131 3.85 -2.09 -0.51
N TYR A 132 3.51 -3.30 -0.06
CA TYR A 132 3.29 -4.46 -0.89
C TYR A 132 1.92 -5.06 -0.57
N HIS A 133 1.09 -5.24 -1.61
CA HIS A 133 -0.26 -5.76 -1.45
C HIS A 133 -0.61 -6.70 -2.60
N ILE A 134 -1.12 -7.89 -2.29
CA ILE A 134 -1.64 -8.81 -3.29
C ILE A 134 -3.15 -8.62 -3.39
N PHE A 135 -3.61 -8.33 -4.60
CA PHE A 135 -5.01 -8.11 -4.93
C PHE A 135 -5.42 -8.96 -6.14
N LYS A 136 -6.73 -9.16 -6.31
CA LYS A 136 -7.29 -9.89 -7.46
C LYS A 136 -7.87 -8.91 -8.46
N ARG A 137 -7.48 -9.01 -9.73
CA ARG A 137 -8.04 -8.24 -10.85
C ARG A 137 -8.20 -9.13 -12.07
N ASN A 138 -9.39 -9.13 -12.69
CA ASN A 138 -9.70 -9.96 -13.86
C ASN A 138 -9.35 -11.44 -13.64
N GLY A 139 -9.72 -12.00 -12.49
CA GLY A 139 -9.49 -13.39 -12.13
C GLY A 139 -8.05 -13.75 -11.71
N ARG A 140 -7.08 -12.85 -11.87
CA ARG A 140 -5.66 -13.09 -11.57
C ARG A 140 -5.18 -12.33 -10.35
N TYR A 141 -4.30 -12.93 -9.57
CA TYR A 141 -3.60 -12.27 -8.48
C TYR A 141 -2.42 -11.47 -9.00
N LYS A 142 -2.22 -10.27 -8.45
CA LYS A 142 -1.12 -9.36 -8.78
C LYS A 142 -0.51 -8.80 -7.51
N LEU A 143 0.80 -8.63 -7.51
CA LEU A 143 1.53 -7.91 -6.47
C LEU A 143 1.58 -6.43 -6.83
N LYS A 144 0.82 -5.60 -6.11
CA LYS A 144 0.95 -4.14 -6.18
C LYS A 144 2.14 -3.70 -5.34
N VAL A 145 3.08 -3.00 -5.95
CA VAL A 145 4.21 -2.35 -5.30
C VAL A 145 3.94 -0.85 -5.35
N THR A 146 3.52 -0.27 -4.23
CA THR A 146 3.24 1.17 -4.17
C THR A 146 4.46 1.92 -3.67
N HIS A 147 4.90 2.87 -4.47
CA HIS A 147 5.95 3.84 -4.14
C HIS A 147 5.26 5.08 -3.56
N TRP A 148 5.56 5.37 -2.31
CA TRP A 148 4.98 6.50 -1.61
C TRP A 148 5.91 7.70 -1.59
N PHE A 149 5.31 8.88 -1.64
CA PHE A 149 6.02 10.16 -1.56
C PHE A 149 5.34 11.06 -0.53
N GLU A 150 6.14 11.65 0.35
CA GLU A 150 5.69 12.77 1.16
C GLU A 150 5.61 14.00 0.27
N MET A 151 4.46 14.66 0.29
CA MET A 151 4.18 15.83 -0.53
C MET A 151 3.65 16.98 0.33
N LYS A 152 3.84 18.20 -0.15
CA LYS A 152 3.20 19.40 0.38
C LYS A 152 2.46 20.13 -0.73
N THR A 153 1.39 20.84 -0.34
CA THR A 153 0.64 21.68 -1.25
C THR A 153 0.25 23.00 -0.58
N ASN A 154 0.06 24.02 -1.41
CA ASN A 154 -0.59 25.29 -1.03
C ASN A 154 -2.04 25.37 -1.53
N PHE A 155 -2.62 24.27 -1.97
CA PHE A 155 -4.01 24.20 -2.38
C PHE A 155 -4.95 24.61 -1.23
N GLU A 156 -5.84 25.56 -1.50
CA GLU A 156 -6.77 26.14 -0.50
C GLU A 156 -8.22 25.70 -0.71
N GLY A 157 -8.47 24.90 -1.77
CA GLY A 157 -9.79 24.36 -2.08
C GLY A 157 -10.20 23.18 -1.20
N THR A 158 -11.42 22.72 -1.40
CA THR A 158 -11.91 21.46 -0.82
C THR A 158 -11.54 20.31 -1.76
N PRO A 159 -10.95 19.21 -1.27
CA PRO A 159 -10.71 18.04 -2.08
C PRO A 159 -12.01 17.48 -2.67
N ILE A 160 -11.94 17.01 -3.91
CA ILE A 160 -13.09 16.47 -4.65
C ILE A 160 -12.80 15.00 -4.99
N ALA A 161 -13.59 14.09 -4.44
CA ALA A 161 -13.43 12.67 -4.68
C ALA A 161 -13.76 12.29 -6.14
N GLN A 162 -12.90 11.49 -6.77
CA GLN A 162 -13.11 10.95 -8.10
C GLN A 162 -14.06 9.74 -8.06
N ALA A 163 -15.35 9.98 -8.21
CA ALA A 163 -16.40 8.97 -8.02
C ALA A 163 -16.31 7.77 -8.99
N ASN A 164 -15.82 7.97 -10.23
CA ASN A 164 -15.66 6.90 -11.22
C ASN A 164 -14.59 5.86 -10.85
N GLU A 165 -13.71 6.15 -9.86
CA GLU A 165 -12.76 5.20 -9.29
C GLU A 165 -13.24 4.58 -7.96
N GLY A 166 -14.51 4.79 -7.62
CA GLY A 166 -15.10 4.27 -6.39
C GLY A 166 -14.63 5.01 -5.13
N ILE A 167 -14.12 6.22 -5.28
CA ILE A 167 -13.75 7.09 -4.15
C ILE A 167 -15.01 7.85 -3.72
N GLU A 168 -15.41 7.63 -2.46
CA GLU A 168 -16.62 8.21 -1.88
C GLU A 168 -16.33 9.57 -1.22
N LYS A 169 -15.12 9.74 -0.65
CA LYS A 169 -14.70 10.98 0.04
C LYS A 169 -13.23 11.25 -0.19
N ALA A 170 -12.88 12.53 -0.28
CA ALA A 170 -11.51 13.03 -0.20
C ALA A 170 -11.50 14.18 0.83
N LEU A 171 -10.73 14.06 1.91
CA LEU A 171 -10.77 14.98 3.04
C LEU A 171 -9.37 15.29 3.56
N TRP A 172 -9.20 16.53 4.06
CA TRP A 172 -8.11 16.90 4.92
C TRP A 172 -8.40 16.47 6.36
N LEU A 173 -7.53 15.68 6.95
CA LEU A 173 -7.67 15.16 8.31
C LEU A 173 -6.58 15.74 9.22
N ASN A 174 -6.97 16.28 10.36
CA ASN A 174 -6.04 16.68 11.41
C ASN A 174 -5.45 15.44 12.13
N PRO A 175 -4.43 15.58 12.99
CA PRO A 175 -3.77 14.43 13.63
C PRO A 175 -4.72 13.50 14.41
N GLU A 176 -5.73 14.03 15.10
CA GLU A 176 -6.72 13.23 15.83
C GLU A 176 -7.60 12.43 14.88
N GLN A 177 -8.05 13.07 13.80
CA GLN A 177 -8.85 12.42 12.75
C GLN A 177 -8.03 11.38 11.98
N VAL A 178 -6.73 11.60 11.76
CA VAL A 178 -5.82 10.60 11.17
C VAL A 178 -5.77 9.36 12.05
N ASN A 179 -5.57 9.52 13.37
CA ASN A 179 -5.55 8.40 14.32
C ASN A 179 -6.87 7.60 14.26
N GLU A 180 -8.00 8.27 14.16
CA GLU A 180 -9.30 7.60 14.03
C GLU A 180 -9.46 6.91 12.68
N ALA A 181 -9.09 7.56 11.58
CA ALA A 181 -9.13 7.00 10.23
C ALA A 181 -8.26 5.73 10.11
N LEU A 182 -7.09 5.70 10.74
CA LEU A 182 -6.19 4.55 10.73
C LEU A 182 -6.81 3.32 11.38
N LYS A 183 -7.73 3.43 12.33
CA LYS A 183 -8.44 2.27 12.90
C LYS A 183 -9.22 1.51 11.82
N ASN A 184 -9.74 2.21 10.81
CA ASN A 184 -10.46 1.64 9.67
C ASN A 184 -9.73 1.87 8.34
N SER A 185 -8.41 1.77 8.33
CA SER A 185 -7.58 1.83 7.11
C SER A 185 -7.13 0.44 6.67
N PHE A 186 -6.67 0.35 5.43
CA PHE A 186 -5.97 -0.85 4.95
C PHE A 186 -4.67 -1.06 5.74
N GLU A 187 -4.29 -2.31 5.99
CA GLU A 187 -3.12 -2.66 6.80
C GLU A 187 -1.79 -2.12 6.22
N ASN A 188 -1.68 -2.02 4.89
CA ASN A 188 -0.51 -1.41 4.26
C ASN A 188 -0.40 0.10 4.49
N ILE A 189 -1.51 0.81 4.76
CA ILE A 189 -1.50 2.23 5.13
C ILE A 189 -1.09 2.37 6.59
N LYS A 190 -1.64 1.55 7.50
CA LYS A 190 -1.21 1.53 8.91
C LYS A 190 0.28 1.28 9.01
N LEU A 191 0.80 0.28 8.26
CA LEU A 191 2.23 -0.02 8.21
C LEU A 191 3.06 1.19 7.74
N LEU A 192 2.61 1.93 6.72
CA LEU A 192 3.32 3.13 6.24
C LEU A 192 3.46 4.17 7.35
N PHE A 193 2.39 4.42 8.11
CA PHE A 193 2.41 5.38 9.22
C PHE A 193 3.30 4.91 10.38
N GLU A 194 3.32 3.61 10.69
CA GLU A 194 4.19 3.00 11.70
C GLU A 194 5.67 3.11 11.32
N GLU A 195 6.05 2.66 10.13
CA GLU A 195 7.44 2.62 9.64
C GLU A 195 8.05 4.03 9.50
N GLU A 196 7.26 4.98 9.05
CA GLU A 196 7.68 6.37 8.88
C GLU A 196 7.54 7.21 10.16
N LYS A 197 7.04 6.63 11.26
CA LYS A 197 6.82 7.29 12.57
C LYS A 197 6.02 8.58 12.44
N LEU A 198 4.96 8.55 11.62
CA LEU A 198 4.16 9.73 11.28
C LEU A 198 3.13 10.10 12.35
N LEU A 199 2.89 9.22 13.30
CA LEU A 199 2.05 9.47 14.47
C LEU A 199 2.95 9.94 15.62
N LYS A 200 2.69 11.12 16.12
CA LYS A 200 3.28 11.65 17.36
C LYS A 200 2.25 11.65 18.47
#